data_749270e5fa7dac558ab743d1ac252448
#
_entry.id   749270e5fa7dac558ab743d1ac252448
#
_cell.length_a   1.000
_cell.length_b   1.000
_cell.length_c   1.000
_cell.angle_alpha   90.00
_cell.angle_beta   90.00
_cell.angle_gamma   90.00
#
_symmetry.space_group_name_H-M   'P 1'
#
loop_
_entity.id
_entity.type
_entity.pdbx_description
1 polymer ?
#
loop_
_entity_poly.entity_id
_entity_poly.type
_entity_poly.pdbx_seq_one_letter_code
_entity_poly.pdbx_strand_id
1 'polypeptide(L)'
;MEFADSIDNIQFNLLNWFASNGRHFIPWKLRNDGSIPDQGEFLSPYEIWIAEVMLQQTQVKVVLSYWEKWMLSFPTLIHLVEADEHEVLMHWQGLGYYSRAKRIHQSAKLLIEHIGSDNIFDTSCWPIEIDQWIQLPGIGKSTAGSIISSAFDLPVPILDGNVKRIFSRMVSIE
;
A
#
# COMPACT_ATOMS: atom_id res chain seq x y z
N MET A 1 24.93 -12.27 -21.99
CA MET A 1 24.03 -11.88 -23.07
C MET A 1 22.68 -12.60 -22.95
N GLU A 2 22.62 -13.92 -22.92
CA GLU A 2 21.34 -14.68 -22.81
C GLU A 2 20.45 -14.35 -21.59
N PHE A 3 21.01 -14.00 -20.43
CA PHE A 3 20.21 -13.74 -19.21
C PHE A 3 19.56 -12.34 -19.25
N ALA A 4 20.23 -11.34 -19.79
CA ALA A 4 19.67 -9.99 -19.94
C ALA A 4 18.52 -9.97 -20.96
N ASP A 5 18.70 -10.61 -22.13
CA ASP A 5 17.65 -10.77 -23.14
C ASP A 5 16.43 -11.54 -22.61
N SER A 6 16.64 -12.45 -21.64
CA SER A 6 15.58 -13.18 -20.94
C SER A 6 14.80 -12.29 -19.97
N ILE A 7 15.45 -11.35 -19.28
CA ILE A 7 14.81 -10.42 -18.35
C ILE A 7 13.90 -9.45 -19.10
N ASP A 8 14.37 -8.84 -20.17
CA ASP A 8 13.60 -7.90 -20.99
C ASP A 8 12.34 -8.57 -21.57
N ASN A 9 12.47 -9.82 -22.02
CA ASN A 9 11.34 -10.63 -22.47
C ASN A 9 10.34 -10.92 -21.35
N ILE A 10 10.79 -11.22 -20.13
CA ILE A 10 9.94 -11.47 -18.97
C ILE A 10 9.18 -10.17 -18.61
N GLN A 11 9.87 -9.05 -18.56
CA GLN A 11 9.27 -7.74 -18.27
C GLN A 11 8.21 -7.38 -19.32
N PHE A 12 8.54 -7.48 -20.59
CA PHE A 12 7.60 -7.20 -21.69
C PHE A 12 6.35 -8.09 -21.62
N ASN A 13 6.52 -9.38 -21.43
CA ASN A 13 5.40 -10.32 -21.34
C ASN A 13 4.55 -10.07 -20.09
N LEU A 14 5.17 -9.73 -18.94
CA LEU A 14 4.47 -9.41 -17.71
C LEU A 14 3.63 -8.14 -17.86
N LEU A 15 4.18 -7.09 -18.45
CA LEU A 15 3.47 -5.83 -18.69
C LEU A 15 2.28 -6.03 -19.64
N ASN A 16 2.46 -6.77 -20.74
CA ASN A 16 1.37 -7.09 -21.67
C ASN A 16 0.28 -7.93 -21.00
N TRP A 17 0.67 -8.91 -20.20
CA TRP A 17 -0.29 -9.70 -19.43
C TRP A 17 -1.04 -8.83 -18.42
N PHE A 18 -0.34 -7.98 -17.70
CA PHE A 18 -0.94 -7.09 -16.69
C PHE A 18 -1.92 -6.10 -17.34
N ALA A 19 -1.61 -5.54 -18.50
CA ALA A 19 -2.51 -4.64 -19.22
C ALA A 19 -3.89 -5.27 -19.50
N SER A 20 -3.93 -6.59 -19.77
CA SER A 20 -5.18 -7.31 -20.07
C SER A 20 -5.81 -8.01 -18.86
N ASN A 21 -5.01 -8.39 -17.86
CA ASN A 21 -5.44 -9.26 -16.76
C ASN A 21 -5.23 -8.62 -15.37
N GLY A 22 -4.67 -7.43 -15.31
CA GLY A 22 -4.44 -6.68 -14.08
C GLY A 22 -5.74 -6.33 -13.36
N ARG A 23 -5.64 -6.08 -12.05
CA ARG A 23 -6.77 -5.64 -11.25
C ARG A 23 -6.91 -4.12 -11.31
N HIS A 24 -7.41 -3.61 -12.45
CA HIS A 24 -7.53 -2.17 -12.71
C HIS A 24 -8.69 -1.49 -11.97
N PHE A 25 -9.47 -2.25 -11.20
CA PHE A 25 -10.65 -1.76 -10.46
C PHE A 25 -10.38 -1.48 -8.97
N ILE A 26 -9.13 -1.52 -8.54
CA ILE A 26 -8.75 -1.33 -7.12
C ILE A 26 -8.86 0.16 -6.76
N PRO A 27 -9.78 0.59 -5.87
CA PRO A 27 -10.13 2.00 -5.68
C PRO A 27 -8.94 2.86 -5.23
N TRP A 28 -8.10 2.39 -4.31
CA TRP A 28 -6.91 3.13 -3.84
C TRP A 28 -5.76 3.22 -4.86
N LYS A 29 -5.95 2.67 -6.06
CA LYS A 29 -5.03 2.81 -7.21
C LYS A 29 -5.63 3.59 -8.36
N LEU A 30 -6.75 4.25 -8.12
CA LEU A 30 -7.47 5.06 -9.10
C LEU A 30 -7.60 6.49 -8.59
N ARG A 31 -7.87 7.42 -9.50
CA ARG A 31 -8.31 8.77 -9.14
C ARG A 31 -9.70 8.73 -8.48
N ASN A 32 -10.08 9.83 -7.85
CA ASN A 32 -11.40 9.95 -7.20
C ASN A 32 -12.58 9.76 -8.16
N ASP A 33 -12.38 9.99 -9.46
CA ASP A 33 -13.38 9.77 -10.51
C ASP A 33 -13.39 8.33 -11.05
N GLY A 34 -12.52 7.46 -10.52
CA GLY A 34 -12.36 6.07 -10.92
C GLY A 34 -11.48 5.85 -12.15
N SER A 35 -10.85 6.89 -12.68
CA SER A 35 -9.91 6.76 -13.81
C SER A 35 -8.53 6.30 -13.34
N ILE A 36 -7.76 5.73 -14.28
CA ILE A 36 -6.37 5.33 -14.04
C ILE A 36 -5.50 6.60 -13.99
N PRO A 37 -4.61 6.74 -12.98
CA PRO A 37 -3.69 7.88 -12.92
C PRO A 37 -2.70 7.88 -14.09
N ASP A 38 -2.27 9.08 -14.48
CA ASP A 38 -1.20 9.25 -15.46
C ASP A 38 0.16 8.89 -14.84
N GLN A 39 1.15 8.60 -15.69
CA GLN A 39 2.51 8.34 -15.24
C GLN A 39 3.07 9.54 -14.46
N GLY A 40 3.63 9.31 -13.28
CA GLY A 40 4.17 10.33 -12.39
C GLY A 40 3.10 11.08 -11.57
N GLU A 41 1.84 10.72 -11.67
CA GLU A 41 0.78 11.28 -10.84
C GLU A 41 0.77 10.62 -9.45
N PHE A 42 0.65 11.44 -8.43
CA PHE A 42 0.61 10.98 -7.04
C PHE A 42 -0.82 10.65 -6.62
N LEU A 43 -0.96 9.51 -5.96
CA LEU A 43 -2.21 9.09 -5.31
C LEU A 43 -2.12 9.34 -3.80
N SER A 44 -3.25 9.18 -3.10
CA SER A 44 -3.31 9.36 -1.65
C SER A 44 -2.43 8.34 -0.90
N PRO A 45 -1.32 8.76 -0.26
CA PRO A 45 -0.49 7.84 0.51
C PRO A 45 -1.23 7.26 1.71
N TYR A 46 -2.17 8.02 2.30
CA TYR A 46 -3.02 7.56 3.38
C TYR A 46 -3.88 6.37 2.96
N GLU A 47 -4.62 6.50 1.87
CA GLU A 47 -5.52 5.48 1.36
C GLU A 47 -4.79 4.19 0.98
N ILE A 48 -3.65 4.35 0.32
CA ILE A 48 -2.79 3.23 -0.07
C ILE A 48 -2.18 2.55 1.15
N TRP A 49 -1.67 3.30 2.12
CA TRP A 49 -1.13 2.74 3.35
C TRP A 49 -2.16 1.89 4.11
N ILE A 50 -3.38 2.41 4.32
CA ILE A 50 -4.45 1.65 4.98
C ILE A 50 -4.75 0.35 4.22
N ALA A 51 -4.87 0.42 2.90
CA ALA A 51 -5.11 -0.75 2.07
C ALA A 51 -3.98 -1.79 2.17
N GLU A 52 -2.72 -1.36 2.09
CA GLU A 52 -1.55 -2.24 2.16
C GLU A 52 -1.46 -2.96 3.52
N VAL A 53 -1.81 -2.29 4.62
CA VAL A 53 -1.87 -2.95 5.94
C VAL A 53 -3.08 -3.90 6.03
N MET A 54 -4.24 -3.55 5.47
CA MET A 54 -5.38 -4.46 5.40
C MET A 54 -5.09 -5.72 4.57
N LEU A 55 -4.31 -5.58 3.50
CA LEU A 55 -3.90 -6.68 2.61
C LEU A 55 -2.91 -7.66 3.24
N GLN A 56 -2.26 -7.30 4.35
CA GLN A 56 -1.38 -8.24 5.06
C GLN A 56 -2.19 -9.46 5.50
N GLN A 57 -1.94 -10.62 4.86
CA GLN A 57 -2.61 -11.91 5.12
C GLN A 57 -4.14 -11.88 4.90
N THR A 58 -4.67 -10.95 4.12
CA THR A 58 -6.08 -10.83 3.78
C THR A 58 -6.26 -10.73 2.26
N GLN A 59 -7.28 -11.39 1.72
CA GLN A 59 -7.56 -11.37 0.29
C GLN A 59 -8.16 -10.03 -0.14
N VAL A 60 -7.78 -9.53 -1.31
CA VAL A 60 -8.24 -8.23 -1.82
C VAL A 60 -9.76 -8.08 -1.87
N LYS A 61 -10.49 -9.14 -2.24
CA LYS A 61 -11.98 -9.12 -2.28
C LYS A 61 -12.63 -8.82 -0.92
N VAL A 62 -11.96 -9.22 0.18
CA VAL A 62 -12.41 -8.91 1.54
C VAL A 62 -12.02 -7.47 1.89
N VAL A 63 -10.80 -7.07 1.56
CA VAL A 63 -10.28 -5.74 1.88
C VAL A 63 -11.12 -4.63 1.23
N LEU A 64 -11.61 -4.81 0.00
CA LEU A 64 -12.41 -3.80 -0.69
C LEU A 64 -13.53 -3.23 0.18
N SER A 65 -14.39 -4.10 0.72
CA SER A 65 -15.54 -3.66 1.54
C SER A 65 -15.15 -3.07 2.89
N TYR A 66 -14.02 -3.51 3.46
CA TYR A 66 -13.49 -2.95 4.71
C TYR A 66 -12.85 -1.58 4.49
N TRP A 67 -12.09 -1.44 3.40
CA TRP A 67 -11.44 -0.20 3.03
C TRP A 67 -12.47 0.91 2.74
N GLU A 68 -13.53 0.60 1.98
CA GLU A 68 -14.62 1.54 1.72
C GLU A 68 -15.26 2.05 3.01
N LYS A 69 -15.61 1.13 3.94
CA LYS A 69 -16.17 1.50 5.25
C LYS A 69 -15.20 2.31 6.09
N TRP A 70 -13.91 1.98 6.03
CA TRP A 70 -12.86 2.71 6.74
C TRP A 70 -12.74 4.13 6.23
N MET A 71 -12.72 4.34 4.92
CA MET A 71 -12.62 5.66 4.32
C MET A 71 -13.85 6.53 4.58
N LEU A 72 -15.02 5.93 4.78
CA LEU A 72 -16.22 6.66 5.21
C LEU A 72 -16.11 7.15 6.66
N SER A 73 -15.49 6.39 7.56
CA SER A 73 -15.37 6.72 8.98
C SER A 73 -14.11 7.52 9.29
N PHE A 74 -13.02 7.20 8.65
CA PHE A 74 -11.71 7.84 8.80
C PHE A 74 -11.19 8.34 7.44
N PRO A 75 -11.82 9.36 6.84
CA PRO A 75 -11.47 9.81 5.48
C PRO A 75 -10.08 10.44 5.37
N THR A 76 -9.49 10.87 6.47
CA THR A 76 -8.15 11.46 6.50
C THR A 76 -7.34 10.95 7.69
N LEU A 77 -6.02 11.20 7.64
CA LEU A 77 -5.10 10.92 8.74
C LEU A 77 -5.55 11.57 10.07
N ILE A 78 -6.10 12.79 10.02
CA ILE A 78 -6.58 13.51 11.21
C ILE A 78 -7.73 12.75 11.87
N HIS A 79 -8.75 12.36 11.11
CA HIS A 79 -9.89 11.60 11.66
C HIS A 79 -9.43 10.31 12.34
N LEU A 80 -8.43 9.64 11.78
CA LEU A 80 -7.87 8.42 12.38
C LEU A 80 -7.09 8.72 13.67
N VAL A 81 -6.35 9.83 13.73
CA VAL A 81 -5.59 10.24 14.94
C VAL A 81 -6.51 10.66 16.07
N GLU A 82 -7.62 11.34 15.75
CA GLU A 82 -8.63 11.83 16.72
C GLU A 82 -9.55 10.73 17.25
N ALA A 83 -9.69 9.62 16.51
CA ALA A 83 -10.48 8.47 16.93
C ALA A 83 -9.88 7.82 18.18
N ASP A 84 -10.71 7.22 19.01
CA ASP A 84 -10.22 6.37 20.09
C ASP A 84 -9.84 4.95 19.59
N GLU A 85 -8.99 4.24 20.35
CA GLU A 85 -8.54 2.89 19.96
C GLU A 85 -9.69 1.91 19.84
N HIS A 86 -10.73 2.06 20.64
CA HIS A 86 -11.89 1.19 20.62
C HIS A 86 -12.68 1.37 19.31
N GLU A 87 -12.90 2.61 18.88
CA GLU A 87 -13.55 2.92 17.61
C GLU A 87 -12.79 2.33 16.43
N VAL A 88 -11.47 2.50 16.39
CA VAL A 88 -10.60 1.93 15.35
C VAL A 88 -10.73 0.39 15.31
N LEU A 89 -10.76 -0.26 16.48
CA LEU A 89 -10.92 -1.71 16.59
C LEU A 89 -12.30 -2.19 16.15
N MET A 90 -13.36 -1.41 16.41
CA MET A 90 -14.73 -1.73 15.97
C MET A 90 -14.82 -1.74 14.43
N HIS A 91 -14.20 -0.77 13.76
CA HIS A 91 -14.16 -0.72 12.29
C HIS A 91 -13.28 -1.82 11.66
N TRP A 92 -12.39 -2.43 12.46
CA TRP A 92 -11.55 -3.56 12.05
C TRP A 92 -12.19 -4.93 12.31
N GLN A 93 -13.32 -4.97 13.04
CA GLN A 93 -13.95 -6.22 13.46
C GLN A 93 -14.29 -7.13 12.29
N GLY A 94 -13.82 -8.38 12.35
CA GLY A 94 -14.02 -9.38 11.30
C GLY A 94 -12.85 -9.50 10.30
N LEU A 95 -11.94 -8.52 10.21
CA LEU A 95 -10.78 -8.59 9.32
C LEU A 95 -9.65 -9.48 9.88
N GLY A 96 -9.67 -9.74 11.18
CA GLY A 96 -8.65 -10.53 11.89
C GLY A 96 -7.35 -9.78 12.15
N TYR A 97 -6.44 -10.43 12.91
CA TYR A 97 -5.14 -9.85 13.24
C TYR A 97 -5.23 -8.41 13.77
N TYR A 98 -5.96 -8.20 14.85
CA TYR A 98 -6.28 -6.90 15.46
C TYR A 98 -5.06 -6.05 15.83
N SER A 99 -3.89 -6.68 16.00
CA SER A 99 -2.64 -5.95 16.20
C SER A 99 -2.30 -5.00 15.03
N ARG A 100 -2.81 -5.27 13.81
CA ARG A 100 -2.63 -4.37 12.66
C ARG A 100 -3.40 -3.06 12.87
N ALA A 101 -4.65 -3.11 13.31
CA ALA A 101 -5.44 -1.93 13.61
C ALA A 101 -4.79 -1.05 14.68
N LYS A 102 -4.30 -1.66 15.78
CA LYS A 102 -3.55 -0.93 16.82
C LYS A 102 -2.29 -0.27 16.26
N ARG A 103 -1.55 -0.98 15.43
CA ARG A 103 -0.33 -0.45 14.80
C ARG A 103 -0.65 0.68 13.81
N ILE A 104 -1.74 0.57 13.02
CA ILE A 104 -2.20 1.67 12.17
C ILE A 104 -2.47 2.92 13.02
N HIS A 105 -3.22 2.80 14.11
CA HIS A 105 -3.56 3.92 14.98
C HIS A 105 -2.30 4.56 15.62
N GLN A 106 -1.35 3.73 16.09
CA GLN A 106 -0.06 4.21 16.59
C GLN A 106 0.75 4.92 15.50
N SER A 107 0.81 4.33 14.32
CA SER A 107 1.53 4.91 13.17
C SER A 107 0.89 6.21 12.68
N ALA A 108 -0.44 6.34 12.74
CA ALA A 108 -1.13 7.57 12.42
C ALA A 108 -0.65 8.75 13.28
N LYS A 109 -0.51 8.52 14.59
CA LYS A 109 -0.01 9.52 15.55
C LYS A 109 1.43 9.93 15.26
N LEU A 110 2.29 8.97 14.90
CA LEU A 110 3.68 9.27 14.52
C LEU A 110 3.76 10.00 13.17
N LEU A 111 2.92 9.62 12.20
CA LEU A 111 2.88 10.27 10.90
C LEU A 111 2.42 11.72 11.00
N ILE A 112 1.38 12.02 11.79
CA ILE A 112 0.90 13.40 11.94
C ILE A 112 1.94 14.30 12.61
N GLU A 113 2.73 13.77 13.55
CA GLU A 113 3.85 14.48 14.17
C GLU A 113 4.96 14.80 13.15
N HIS A 114 5.18 13.92 12.16
CA HIS A 114 6.18 14.10 11.12
C HIS A 114 5.72 15.06 10.01
N ILE A 115 4.48 14.90 9.53
CA ILE A 115 3.92 15.61 8.38
C ILE A 115 3.39 16.99 8.80
N GLY A 116 2.80 17.09 9.99
CA GLY A 116 2.00 18.22 10.44
C GLY A 116 0.55 18.17 9.96
N SER A 117 -0.38 18.61 10.80
CA SER A 117 -1.82 18.54 10.52
C SER A 117 -2.24 19.33 9.26
N ASP A 118 -1.55 20.42 8.97
CA ASP A 118 -1.88 21.30 7.84
C ASP A 118 -1.43 20.73 6.48
N ASN A 119 -0.53 19.74 6.50
CA ASN A 119 0.14 19.20 5.31
C ASN A 119 -0.36 17.81 4.89
N ILE A 120 -1.38 17.26 5.53
CA ILE A 120 -1.84 15.89 5.26
C ILE A 120 -2.33 15.66 3.82
N PHE A 121 -2.79 16.72 3.16
CA PHE A 121 -3.21 16.69 1.76
C PHE A 121 -2.09 16.99 0.77
N ASP A 122 -0.96 17.49 1.26
CA ASP A 122 0.23 17.70 0.45
C ASP A 122 1.06 16.40 0.40
N THR A 123 0.96 15.69 -0.71
CA THR A 123 1.68 14.42 -0.90
C THR A 123 3.20 14.58 -0.81
N SER A 124 3.73 15.77 -1.08
CA SER A 124 5.17 16.04 -0.99
C SER A 124 5.71 16.04 0.45
N CYS A 125 4.84 16.19 1.45
CA CYS A 125 5.18 16.13 2.87
C CYS A 125 5.21 14.70 3.43
N TRP A 126 4.70 13.73 2.68
CA TRP A 126 4.68 12.33 3.10
C TRP A 126 6.04 11.66 2.89
N PRO A 127 6.37 10.63 3.69
CA PRO A 127 7.62 9.89 3.52
C PRO A 127 7.73 9.23 2.14
N ILE A 128 8.86 9.42 1.47
CA ILE A 128 9.17 8.80 0.16
C ILE A 128 10.30 7.77 0.25
N GLU A 129 10.93 7.64 1.43
CA GLU A 129 12.03 6.71 1.66
C GLU A 129 11.56 5.50 2.48
N ILE A 130 12.06 4.30 2.12
CA ILE A 130 11.75 3.07 2.84
C ILE A 130 12.07 3.19 4.33
N ASP A 131 13.21 3.78 4.66
CA ASP A 131 13.70 3.89 6.04
C ASP A 131 12.80 4.75 6.94
N GLN A 132 12.06 5.70 6.38
CA GLN A 132 11.05 6.48 7.11
C GLN A 132 9.81 5.63 7.41
N TRP A 133 9.31 4.88 6.43
CA TRP A 133 8.14 4.01 6.61
C TRP A 133 8.37 2.85 7.57
N ILE A 134 9.55 2.21 7.55
CA ILE A 134 9.85 1.07 8.43
C ILE A 134 10.01 1.45 9.91
N GLN A 135 10.12 2.75 10.24
CA GLN A 135 10.05 3.22 11.63
C GLN A 135 8.63 3.11 12.19
N LEU A 136 7.63 3.02 11.34
CA LEU A 136 6.23 2.95 11.75
C LEU A 136 5.85 1.51 12.17
N PRO A 137 5.12 1.35 13.28
CA PRO A 137 4.69 0.04 13.76
C PRO A 137 3.94 -0.78 12.70
N GLY A 138 4.42 -1.99 12.42
CA GLY A 138 3.77 -2.93 11.50
C GLY A 138 4.07 -2.73 10.02
N ILE A 139 4.96 -1.82 9.67
CA ILE A 139 5.40 -1.61 8.30
C ILE A 139 6.78 -2.23 8.08
N GLY A 140 6.83 -3.26 7.25
CA GLY A 140 8.07 -3.86 6.77
C GLY A 140 8.49 -3.32 5.41
N LYS A 141 9.69 -3.67 4.95
CA LYS A 141 10.25 -3.21 3.66
C LYS A 141 9.32 -3.42 2.47
N SER A 142 8.64 -4.58 2.39
CA SER A 142 7.72 -4.85 1.28
C SER A 142 6.48 -3.96 1.32
N THR A 143 5.91 -3.71 2.50
CA THR A 143 4.77 -2.79 2.68
C THR A 143 5.18 -1.36 2.36
N ALA A 144 6.33 -0.90 2.88
CA ALA A 144 6.89 0.42 2.57
C ALA A 144 7.10 0.60 1.06
N GLY A 145 7.75 -0.38 0.41
CA GLY A 145 7.96 -0.35 -1.04
C GLY A 145 6.65 -0.30 -1.83
N SER A 146 5.61 -1.05 -1.41
CA SER A 146 4.29 -1.02 -2.06
C SER A 146 3.61 0.34 -1.90
N ILE A 147 3.69 0.95 -0.72
CA ILE A 147 3.15 2.30 -0.47
C ILE A 147 3.86 3.31 -1.37
N ILE A 148 5.18 3.35 -1.34
CA ILE A 148 5.98 4.33 -2.08
C ILE A 148 5.75 4.18 -3.58
N SER A 149 5.82 2.97 -4.12
CA SER A 149 5.64 2.75 -5.56
C SER A 149 4.23 3.06 -6.03
N SER A 150 3.21 2.79 -5.21
CA SER A 150 1.81 3.03 -5.61
C SER A 150 1.36 4.47 -5.38
N ALA A 151 1.88 5.17 -4.36
CA ALA A 151 1.47 6.54 -4.05
C ALA A 151 2.24 7.59 -4.85
N PHE A 152 3.51 7.34 -5.14
CA PHE A 152 4.43 8.34 -5.70
C PHE A 152 4.99 7.95 -7.07
N ASP A 153 4.52 6.83 -7.64
CA ASP A 153 5.05 6.27 -8.91
C ASP A 153 6.58 6.10 -8.94
N LEU A 154 7.18 5.82 -7.76
CA LEU A 154 8.61 5.64 -7.63
C LEU A 154 8.98 4.15 -7.83
N PRO A 155 10.07 3.84 -8.55
CA PRO A 155 10.48 2.47 -8.84
C PRO A 155 11.15 1.79 -7.63
N VAL A 156 10.38 1.48 -6.59
CA VAL A 156 10.87 0.81 -5.37
C VAL A 156 10.62 -0.70 -5.47
N PRO A 157 11.67 -1.53 -5.36
CA PRO A 157 11.52 -2.98 -5.48
C PRO A 157 10.76 -3.57 -4.29
N ILE A 158 9.85 -4.51 -4.59
CA ILE A 158 9.10 -5.28 -3.61
C ILE A 158 9.52 -6.73 -3.69
N LEU A 159 9.98 -7.30 -2.59
CA LEU A 159 10.39 -8.69 -2.47
C LEU A 159 9.64 -9.36 -1.32
N ASP A 160 8.36 -9.64 -1.55
CA ASP A 160 7.51 -10.39 -0.62
C ASP A 160 7.67 -11.91 -0.78
N GLY A 161 6.94 -12.68 0.05
CA GLY A 161 6.98 -14.14 0.00
C GLY A 161 6.49 -14.73 -1.33
N ASN A 162 5.59 -14.06 -2.04
CA ASN A 162 5.10 -14.52 -3.35
C ASN A 162 6.15 -14.30 -4.43
N VAL A 163 6.74 -13.12 -4.46
CA VAL A 163 7.81 -12.77 -5.41
C VAL A 163 9.02 -13.68 -5.19
N LYS A 164 9.45 -13.89 -3.93
CA LYS A 164 10.53 -14.86 -3.60
C LYS A 164 10.22 -16.26 -4.15
N ARG A 165 9.01 -16.76 -3.93
CA ARG A 165 8.59 -18.08 -4.40
C ARG A 165 8.59 -18.19 -5.91
N ILE A 166 8.21 -17.14 -6.63
CA ILE A 166 8.25 -17.12 -8.10
C ILE A 166 9.71 -17.14 -8.56
N PHE A 167 10.55 -16.25 -8.06
CA PHE A 167 11.95 -16.21 -8.47
C PHE A 167 12.72 -17.47 -8.14
N SER A 168 12.53 -18.08 -6.96
CA SER A 168 13.21 -19.35 -6.64
C SER A 168 12.83 -20.47 -7.61
N ARG A 169 11.57 -20.50 -8.09
CA ARG A 169 11.15 -21.47 -9.12
C ARG A 169 11.71 -21.18 -10.50
N MET A 170 11.81 -19.89 -10.86
CA MET A 170 12.33 -19.49 -12.19
C MET A 170 13.83 -19.76 -12.35
N VAL A 171 14.61 -19.56 -11.30
CA VAL A 171 16.07 -19.68 -11.34
C VAL A 171 16.59 -20.90 -10.60
N SER A 172 15.70 -21.84 -10.21
CA SER A 172 16.02 -23.09 -9.53
C SER A 172 16.93 -22.92 -8.29
N ILE A 173 16.71 -21.87 -7.50
CA ILE A 173 17.37 -21.66 -6.21
C ILE A 173 16.59 -22.45 -5.15
N GLU A 174 17.27 -23.40 -4.49
CA GLU A 174 16.75 -24.16 -3.35
C GLU A 174 16.70 -23.33 -2.04
#